data_6b21dfe22b43d91fc38309ade49e398e
#
_entry.id   6b21dfe22b43d91fc38309ade49e398e
#
_cell.length_a   1.000
_cell.length_b   1.000
_cell.length_c   1.000
_cell.angle_alpha   90.00
_cell.angle_beta   90.00
_cell.angle_gamma   90.00
#
_symmetry.space_group_name_H-M   'P 1'
#
loop_
_entity.id
_entity.type
_entity.pdbx_description
1 polymer ?
#
loop_
_entity_poly.entity_id
_entity_poly.type
_entity_poly.pdbx_seq_one_letter_code
_entity_poly.pdbx_strand_id
1 'polypeptide(L)'
;MNKRWEASAVALAMVLGAVPAGVAAKEAPKAASGDAKGDAALPPAARNFLKTLHPQTGDVRIPEAHAVMHLGERYYFLPAADAKRVLVDVWRNPPEAVGDVLGLVLEKDSTAFENVWGAVITYKDTGHVSDADASEQDYDAVLSEMKQGDAADNEQRKAAGFPTLSLVGWAQPPSYDGANHSLIWARELAEASAPEHGLNYDVRLLGRTGVLSLNMVSGMSALSQVRTAAQDFGKAVTFEAGAGYADFNVSTDKAADYGLAGLVAGGAAVAVAQKLGLLAIVLKFGKLILIGLAAFGAAAWGAVRKFFGRKDEEGTI
;
A
#
# COMPACT_ATOMS: atom_id res chain seq x y z
N MET A 1 1.43 -30.49 -16.51
CA MET A 1 0.75 -30.09 -15.26
C MET A 1 1.37 -28.79 -14.80
N ASN A 2 0.81 -27.64 -15.25
CA ASN A 2 1.33 -26.31 -14.96
C ASN A 2 0.68 -25.82 -13.66
N LYS A 3 1.43 -25.82 -12.56
CA LYS A 3 1.05 -25.09 -11.35
C LYS A 3 1.30 -23.60 -11.61
N ARG A 4 0.24 -22.88 -11.94
CA ARG A 4 0.21 -21.41 -11.81
C ARG A 4 0.31 -21.10 -10.32
N TRP A 5 1.41 -20.51 -9.92
CA TRP A 5 1.53 -19.85 -8.63
C TRP A 5 0.74 -18.54 -8.77
N GLU A 6 -0.41 -18.47 -8.13
CA GLU A 6 -1.09 -17.19 -7.90
C GLU A 6 -0.19 -16.41 -6.94
N ALA A 7 0.37 -15.32 -7.45
CA ALA A 7 1.17 -14.41 -6.68
C ALA A 7 0.29 -13.81 -5.58
N SER A 8 0.51 -14.24 -4.35
CA SER A 8 0.05 -13.53 -3.16
C SER A 8 0.57 -12.10 -3.28
N ALA A 9 -0.34 -11.14 -3.19
CA ALA A 9 0.01 -9.73 -3.15
C ALA A 9 0.81 -9.49 -1.88
N VAL A 10 2.13 -9.65 -1.98
CA VAL A 10 3.05 -9.17 -0.97
C VAL A 10 2.85 -7.66 -0.93
N ALA A 11 2.31 -7.15 0.17
CA ALA A 11 2.31 -5.72 0.43
C ALA A 11 3.73 -5.24 0.17
N LEU A 12 3.88 -4.29 -0.77
CA LEU A 12 5.16 -3.75 -1.18
C LEU A 12 5.78 -3.01 0.02
N ALA A 13 6.34 -3.75 0.96
CA ALA A 13 7.25 -3.22 1.96
C ALA A 13 8.55 -2.96 1.22
N MET A 14 8.65 -1.79 0.59
CA MET A 14 9.91 -1.34 0.03
C MET A 14 10.94 -1.34 1.13
N VAL A 15 11.92 -2.18 0.95
CA VAL A 15 13.10 -2.20 1.80
C VAL A 15 13.77 -0.84 1.62
N LEU A 16 13.86 -0.07 2.70
CA LEU A 16 14.84 0.99 2.79
C LEU A 16 16.17 0.38 2.37
N GLY A 17 16.69 0.83 1.23
CA GLY A 17 18.01 0.44 0.80
C GLY A 17 19.02 0.92 1.84
N ALA A 18 19.28 0.10 2.84
CA ALA A 18 20.53 0.20 3.56
C ALA A 18 21.62 0.00 2.52
N VAL A 19 22.40 1.02 2.30
CA VAL A 19 23.68 0.90 1.57
C VAL A 19 24.39 -0.31 2.20
N PRO A 20 24.70 -1.38 1.45
CA PRO A 20 25.28 -2.56 2.06
C PRO A 20 26.60 -2.15 2.71
N ALA A 21 26.70 -2.31 4.02
CA ALA A 21 27.96 -2.31 4.75
C ALA A 21 28.72 -3.59 4.37
N GLY A 22 29.27 -3.61 3.16
CA GLY A 22 29.91 -4.79 2.58
C GLY A 22 30.87 -4.47 1.46
N VAL A 23 31.35 -3.23 1.38
CA VAL A 23 32.63 -2.92 0.75
C VAL A 23 33.52 -2.40 1.85
N ALA A 24 34.64 -3.09 2.07
CA ALA A 24 35.59 -2.91 3.14
C ALA A 24 35.62 -1.49 3.71
N ALA A 25 35.47 -1.38 5.05
CA ALA A 25 35.65 -0.16 5.79
C ALA A 25 36.95 0.54 5.42
N LYS A 26 36.84 1.46 4.50
CA LYS A 26 37.77 2.56 4.37
C LYS A 26 36.99 3.78 4.83
N GLU A 27 37.47 4.39 5.89
CA GLU A 27 36.93 5.48 6.67
C GLU A 27 35.85 6.33 5.97
N ALA A 28 34.66 6.39 6.58
CA ALA A 28 33.63 7.33 6.21
C ALA A 28 34.21 8.76 6.25
N PRO A 29 34.11 9.56 5.19
CA PRO A 29 34.46 10.96 5.28
C PRO A 29 33.48 11.62 6.26
N LYS A 30 34.03 12.25 7.28
CA LYS A 30 33.37 13.11 8.23
C LYS A 30 32.42 14.06 7.47
N ALA A 31 31.17 14.10 7.90
CA ALA A 31 30.17 14.99 7.34
C ALA A 31 30.73 16.41 7.22
N ALA A 32 30.99 16.84 6.01
CA ALA A 32 31.27 18.22 5.69
C ALA A 32 29.94 18.94 5.55
N SER A 33 29.67 19.80 6.51
CA SER A 33 28.64 20.82 6.44
C SER A 33 28.93 21.77 5.28
N GLY A 34 27.98 21.99 4.40
CA GLY A 34 27.91 23.20 3.55
C GLY A 34 28.28 23.01 2.08
N ASP A 35 27.30 23.22 1.25
CA ASP A 35 27.33 23.85 -0.07
C ASP A 35 28.33 23.35 -1.13
N ALA A 36 28.03 22.18 -1.72
CA ALA A 36 28.25 21.91 -3.14
C ALA A 36 27.45 20.68 -3.54
N LYS A 37 26.15 20.83 -3.71
CA LYS A 37 25.31 19.83 -4.36
C LYS A 37 25.67 19.79 -5.83
N GLY A 38 26.14 18.68 -6.33
CA GLY A 38 26.35 18.50 -7.75
C GLY A 38 26.94 17.14 -8.10
N ASP A 39 26.60 16.64 -9.27
CA ASP A 39 27.09 15.44 -9.94
C ASP A 39 28.61 15.21 -9.85
N ALA A 40 29.38 16.27 -9.58
CA ALA A 40 30.84 16.23 -9.47
C ALA A 40 31.35 15.37 -8.30
N ALA A 41 30.56 15.19 -7.23
CA ALA A 41 30.91 14.40 -6.05
C ALA A 41 30.63 12.89 -6.22
N LEU A 42 29.83 12.50 -7.24
CA LEU A 42 29.46 11.12 -7.49
C LEU A 42 30.59 10.33 -8.22
N PRO A 43 30.73 9.02 -7.93
CA PRO A 43 31.61 8.14 -8.71
C PRO A 43 31.26 8.16 -10.20
N PRO A 44 32.25 7.96 -11.10
CA PRO A 44 32.01 7.97 -12.56
C PRO A 44 30.89 7.01 -13.01
N ALA A 45 30.78 5.83 -12.38
CA ALA A 45 29.73 4.87 -12.68
C ALA A 45 28.33 5.41 -12.37
N ALA A 46 28.15 6.09 -11.22
CA ALA A 46 26.89 6.71 -10.83
C ALA A 46 26.49 7.85 -11.78
N ARG A 47 27.45 8.71 -12.13
CA ARG A 47 27.24 9.77 -13.13
C ARG A 47 26.84 9.23 -14.50
N ASN A 48 27.47 8.13 -14.95
CA ASN A 48 27.12 7.49 -16.22
C ASN A 48 25.72 6.88 -16.14
N PHE A 49 25.35 6.27 -15.03
CA PHE A 49 24.01 5.76 -14.82
C PHE A 49 22.96 6.89 -14.92
N LEU A 50 23.15 8.00 -14.20
CA LEU A 50 22.22 9.14 -14.23
C LEU A 50 22.00 9.69 -15.65
N LYS A 51 23.05 9.74 -16.48
CA LYS A 51 22.95 10.18 -17.89
C LYS A 51 22.08 9.27 -18.77
N THR A 52 21.80 8.05 -18.33
CA THR A 52 20.94 7.10 -19.07
C THR A 52 19.48 7.17 -18.66
N LEU A 53 19.13 8.01 -17.68
CA LEU A 53 17.76 8.22 -17.22
C LEU A 53 17.10 9.31 -18.08
N HIS A 54 15.76 9.25 -18.17
CA HIS A 54 14.94 10.16 -18.97
C HIS A 54 13.94 10.92 -18.09
N PRO A 55 14.41 11.85 -17.23
CA PRO A 55 13.54 12.58 -16.31
C PRO A 55 12.56 13.46 -17.07
N GLN A 56 11.32 13.53 -16.54
CA GLN A 56 10.24 14.39 -17.01
C GLN A 56 9.88 15.39 -15.92
N THR A 57 9.45 16.59 -16.28
CA THR A 57 9.02 17.67 -15.36
C THR A 57 7.70 18.25 -15.81
N GLY A 58 7.06 19.03 -14.96
CA GLY A 58 5.78 19.64 -15.26
C GLY A 58 4.62 18.66 -15.15
N ASP A 59 3.77 18.62 -16.16
CA ASP A 59 2.61 17.73 -16.20
C ASP A 59 2.99 16.37 -16.76
N VAL A 60 2.86 15.33 -15.96
CA VAL A 60 3.17 13.95 -16.33
C VAL A 60 1.89 13.13 -16.36
N ARG A 61 1.59 12.55 -17.50
CA ARG A 61 0.44 11.64 -17.67
C ARG A 61 0.77 10.26 -17.14
N ILE A 62 -0.15 9.69 -16.37
CA ILE A 62 -0.12 8.30 -15.88
C ILE A 62 -1.28 7.54 -16.56
N PRO A 63 -1.05 6.94 -17.74
CA PRO A 63 -2.13 6.37 -18.56
C PRO A 63 -2.91 5.27 -17.85
N GLU A 64 -2.24 4.43 -17.06
CA GLU A 64 -2.83 3.31 -16.33
C GLU A 64 -3.85 3.78 -15.29
N ALA A 65 -3.66 4.98 -14.74
CA ALA A 65 -4.57 5.60 -13.78
C ALA A 65 -5.56 6.56 -14.43
N HIS A 66 -5.48 6.80 -15.75
CA HIS A 66 -6.20 7.88 -16.42
C HIS A 66 -6.06 9.21 -15.68
N ALA A 67 -4.84 9.59 -15.34
CA ALA A 67 -4.55 10.75 -14.52
C ALA A 67 -3.36 11.55 -15.04
N VAL A 68 -3.33 12.83 -14.65
CA VAL A 68 -2.19 13.73 -14.87
C VAL A 68 -1.65 14.17 -13.53
N MET A 69 -0.35 14.06 -13.36
CA MET A 69 0.39 14.48 -12.18
C MET A 69 1.07 15.82 -12.46
N HIS A 70 0.72 16.85 -11.69
CA HIS A 70 1.22 18.22 -11.85
C HIS A 70 2.42 18.45 -10.92
N LEU A 71 3.62 18.09 -11.36
CA LEU A 71 4.85 18.14 -10.55
C LEU A 71 5.45 19.55 -10.40
N GLY A 72 5.05 20.46 -11.27
CA GLY A 72 5.63 21.80 -11.30
C GLY A 72 7.12 21.79 -11.58
N GLU A 73 7.85 22.71 -10.92
CA GLU A 73 9.31 22.82 -11.07
C GLU A 73 10.10 22.20 -9.90
N ARG A 74 9.42 21.71 -8.86
CA ARG A 74 10.06 21.20 -7.64
C ARG A 74 10.48 19.75 -7.74
N TYR A 75 9.83 18.99 -8.63
CA TYR A 75 10.01 17.55 -8.74
C TYR A 75 10.29 17.13 -10.17
N TYR A 76 10.88 15.97 -10.33
CA TYR A 76 10.96 15.28 -11.60
C TYR A 76 10.49 13.83 -11.48
N PHE A 77 10.03 13.31 -12.59
CA PHE A 77 9.48 11.97 -12.72
C PHE A 77 10.41 11.11 -13.58
N LEU A 78 10.74 9.93 -13.10
CA LEU A 78 11.37 8.87 -13.87
C LEU A 78 10.31 7.89 -14.35
N PRO A 79 10.17 7.66 -15.67
CA PRO A 79 9.25 6.67 -16.21
C PRO A 79 9.52 5.26 -15.70
N ALA A 80 8.54 4.36 -15.82
CA ALA A 80 8.57 3.00 -15.28
C ALA A 80 9.89 2.25 -15.52
N ALA A 81 10.45 2.32 -16.73
CA ALA A 81 11.71 1.64 -17.07
C ALA A 81 12.89 2.17 -16.25
N ASP A 82 13.03 3.49 -16.13
CA ASP A 82 14.10 4.14 -15.37
C ASP A 82 13.87 4.01 -13.86
N ALA A 83 12.62 4.15 -13.41
CA ALA A 83 12.25 3.96 -12.03
C ALA A 83 12.61 2.55 -11.52
N LYS A 84 12.28 1.51 -12.29
CA LYS A 84 12.62 0.11 -11.96
C LYS A 84 14.13 -0.10 -11.87
N ARG A 85 14.91 0.51 -12.76
CA ARG A 85 16.38 0.46 -12.71
C ARG A 85 16.91 1.13 -11.45
N VAL A 86 16.40 2.31 -11.09
CA VAL A 86 16.79 2.98 -9.85
C VAL A 86 16.45 2.11 -8.64
N LEU A 87 15.24 1.58 -8.58
CA LEU A 87 14.79 0.76 -7.46
C LEU A 87 15.60 -0.53 -7.31
N VAL A 88 15.96 -1.21 -8.40
CA VAL A 88 16.69 -2.48 -8.36
C VAL A 88 18.20 -2.23 -8.25
N ASP A 89 18.78 -1.44 -9.16
CA ASP A 89 20.23 -1.33 -9.29
C ASP A 89 20.85 -0.41 -8.24
N VAL A 90 20.12 0.65 -7.83
CA VAL A 90 20.61 1.65 -6.85
C VAL A 90 20.05 1.37 -5.45
N TRP A 91 18.74 1.22 -5.32
CA TRP A 91 18.07 1.04 -4.01
C TRP A 91 17.94 -0.41 -3.57
N ARG A 92 18.44 -1.37 -4.38
CA ARG A 92 18.55 -2.79 -4.06
C ARG A 92 17.23 -3.48 -3.73
N ASN A 93 16.12 -3.01 -4.31
CA ASN A 93 14.86 -3.74 -4.20
C ASN A 93 14.89 -5.03 -5.02
N PRO A 94 14.16 -6.07 -4.59
CA PRO A 94 14.00 -7.28 -5.38
C PRO A 94 13.34 -6.97 -6.73
N PRO A 95 13.81 -7.52 -7.86
CA PRO A 95 13.21 -7.28 -9.18
C PRO A 95 11.72 -7.62 -9.26
N GLU A 96 11.27 -8.66 -8.53
CA GLU A 96 9.87 -9.06 -8.44
C GLU A 96 8.99 -8.05 -7.70
N ALA A 97 9.57 -7.23 -6.83
CA ALA A 97 8.84 -6.24 -6.04
C ALA A 97 8.51 -4.96 -6.83
N VAL A 98 9.13 -4.74 -7.99
CA VAL A 98 8.97 -3.51 -8.79
C VAL A 98 8.11 -3.71 -10.04
N GLY A 99 7.45 -4.86 -10.18
CA GLY A 99 6.63 -5.20 -11.35
C GLY A 99 5.61 -4.13 -11.73
N ASP A 100 4.85 -3.68 -10.73
CA ASP A 100 3.72 -2.74 -10.88
C ASP A 100 4.13 -1.25 -10.84
N VAL A 101 5.43 -0.95 -10.77
CA VAL A 101 5.93 0.43 -10.71
C VAL A 101 5.72 1.13 -12.04
N LEU A 102 5.02 2.27 -11.99
CA LEU A 102 4.73 3.15 -13.12
C LEU A 102 5.72 4.31 -13.23
N GLY A 103 6.35 4.67 -12.12
CA GLY A 103 7.35 5.74 -12.08
C GLY A 103 7.91 5.98 -10.69
N LEU A 104 8.86 6.90 -10.63
CA LEU A 104 9.49 7.37 -9.40
C LEU A 104 9.61 8.89 -9.46
N VAL A 105 9.10 9.59 -8.45
CA VAL A 105 9.25 11.05 -8.31
C VAL A 105 10.34 11.35 -7.30
N LEU A 106 11.20 12.28 -7.64
CA LEU A 106 12.29 12.79 -6.81
C LEU A 106 12.27 14.33 -6.81
N GLU A 107 12.93 14.96 -5.84
CA GLU A 107 13.13 16.40 -5.83
C GLU A 107 14.12 16.83 -6.93
N LYS A 108 13.85 17.96 -7.57
CA LYS A 108 14.59 18.47 -8.72
C LYS A 108 16.11 18.53 -8.49
N ASP A 109 16.51 18.95 -7.29
CA ASP A 109 17.92 19.17 -6.96
C ASP A 109 18.55 17.97 -6.24
N SER A 110 17.97 16.78 -6.40
CA SER A 110 18.46 15.54 -5.82
C SER A 110 18.65 14.45 -6.86
N THR A 111 19.43 13.45 -6.51
CA THR A 111 19.64 12.25 -7.33
C THR A 111 19.32 10.98 -6.54
N ALA A 112 19.04 9.88 -7.23
CA ALA A 112 18.78 8.59 -6.63
C ALA A 112 19.95 8.01 -5.83
N PHE A 113 21.15 8.58 -5.90
CA PHE A 113 22.36 8.17 -5.18
C PHE A 113 22.58 8.94 -3.87
N GLU A 114 21.74 9.90 -3.57
CA GLU A 114 21.79 10.66 -2.34
C GLU A 114 20.87 10.05 -1.28
N ASN A 115 21.04 10.43 -0.02
CA ASN A 115 20.12 10.04 1.04
C ASN A 115 18.87 10.96 1.00
N VAL A 116 18.02 10.72 0.02
CA VAL A 116 16.81 11.48 -0.24
C VAL A 116 15.59 10.55 -0.20
N TRP A 117 14.42 11.14 -0.03
CA TRP A 117 13.17 10.42 -0.23
C TRP A 117 12.85 10.32 -1.74
N GLY A 118 12.10 9.30 -2.11
CA GLY A 118 11.50 9.18 -3.44
C GLY A 118 10.10 8.63 -3.32
N ALA A 119 9.19 9.12 -4.18
CA ALA A 119 7.81 8.64 -4.25
C ALA A 119 7.65 7.64 -5.40
N VAL A 120 7.44 6.39 -5.06
CA VAL A 120 7.15 5.32 -6.03
C VAL A 120 5.68 5.36 -6.39
N ILE A 121 5.42 5.40 -7.70
CA ILE A 121 4.08 5.51 -8.27
C ILE A 121 3.61 4.13 -8.70
N THR A 122 2.42 3.73 -8.24
CA THR A 122 1.71 2.54 -8.68
C THR A 122 0.23 2.83 -8.83
N TYR A 123 -0.47 2.04 -9.65
CA TYR A 123 -1.92 2.08 -9.75
C TYR A 123 -2.49 0.68 -9.58
N LYS A 124 -3.63 0.59 -8.89
CA LYS A 124 -4.37 -0.66 -8.72
C LYS A 124 -5.82 -0.48 -9.12
N ASP A 125 -6.24 -1.20 -10.14
CA ASP A 125 -7.64 -1.30 -10.58
C ASP A 125 -8.40 -2.29 -9.69
N THR A 126 -8.66 -1.87 -8.46
CA THR A 126 -9.33 -2.71 -7.44
C THR A 126 -10.84 -2.52 -7.42
N GLY A 127 -11.35 -1.58 -8.17
CA GLY A 127 -12.70 -1.04 -8.08
C GLY A 127 -12.73 0.24 -7.24
N HIS A 128 -13.90 0.84 -7.16
CA HIS A 128 -14.16 2.06 -6.40
C HIS A 128 -14.06 1.80 -4.88
N VAL A 129 -13.14 2.48 -4.21
CA VAL A 129 -12.99 2.39 -2.75
C VAL A 129 -13.93 3.40 -2.11
N SER A 130 -14.94 2.92 -1.36
CA SER A 130 -15.89 3.80 -0.67
C SER A 130 -15.21 4.60 0.45
N ASP A 131 -15.56 5.88 0.57
CA ASP A 131 -15.17 6.78 1.65
C ASP A 131 -16.32 7.08 2.63
N ALA A 132 -17.45 6.38 2.48
CA ALA A 132 -18.66 6.63 3.26
C ALA A 132 -18.46 6.49 4.78
N ASP A 133 -17.47 5.70 5.20
CA ASP A 133 -17.11 5.44 6.59
C ASP A 133 -15.85 6.21 7.06
N ALA A 134 -15.43 7.24 6.33
CA ALA A 134 -14.20 7.96 6.61
C ALA A 134 -14.08 8.53 8.04
N SER A 135 -15.19 8.94 8.65
CA SER A 135 -15.24 9.50 10.00
C SER A 135 -15.35 8.44 11.12
N GLU A 136 -15.55 7.16 10.77
CA GLU A 136 -15.85 6.09 11.72
C GLU A 136 -14.67 5.13 11.93
N GLN A 137 -13.52 5.37 11.25
CA GLN A 137 -12.40 4.46 11.25
C GLN A 137 -11.58 4.50 12.55
N ASP A 138 -11.41 3.34 13.18
CA ASP A 138 -10.47 3.13 14.29
C ASP A 138 -9.09 2.71 13.74
N TYR A 139 -8.27 3.70 13.44
CA TYR A 139 -6.92 3.45 12.90
C TYR A 139 -5.94 2.90 13.93
N ASP A 140 -6.22 2.98 15.23
CA ASP A 140 -5.40 2.33 16.27
C ASP A 140 -5.66 0.82 16.28
N ALA A 141 -6.91 0.41 16.06
CA ALA A 141 -7.24 -1.00 15.85
C ALA A 141 -6.58 -1.55 14.59
N VAL A 142 -6.60 -0.80 13.46
CA VAL A 142 -5.91 -1.15 12.22
C VAL A 142 -4.40 -1.31 12.47
N LEU A 143 -3.76 -0.38 13.18
CA LEU A 143 -2.34 -0.48 13.53
C LEU A 143 -2.02 -1.74 14.34
N SER A 144 -2.88 -2.03 15.32
CA SER A 144 -2.72 -3.22 16.16
C SER A 144 -2.80 -4.51 15.34
N GLU A 145 -3.73 -4.59 14.40
CA GLU A 145 -3.86 -5.72 13.48
C GLU A 145 -2.64 -5.86 12.57
N MET A 146 -2.15 -4.75 12.00
CA MET A 146 -0.94 -4.75 11.17
C MET A 146 0.28 -5.26 11.95
N LYS A 147 0.47 -4.84 13.21
CA LYS A 147 1.57 -5.32 14.08
C LYS A 147 1.51 -6.83 14.33
N GLN A 148 0.32 -7.41 14.37
CA GLN A 148 0.17 -8.87 14.53
C GLN A 148 0.65 -9.64 13.28
N GLY A 149 0.65 -9.00 12.11
CA GLY A 149 1.19 -9.56 10.87
C GLY A 149 2.71 -9.59 10.79
N ASP A 150 3.41 -8.72 11.53
CA ASP A 150 4.88 -8.53 11.45
C ASP A 150 5.66 -9.85 11.57
N ALA A 151 5.23 -10.76 12.44
CA ALA A 151 5.95 -12.02 12.65
C ALA A 151 5.95 -12.91 11.39
N ALA A 152 4.80 -13.03 10.73
CA ALA A 152 4.66 -13.82 9.52
C ALA A 152 5.40 -13.20 8.34
N ASP A 153 5.33 -11.87 8.20
CA ASP A 153 6.03 -11.12 7.16
C ASP A 153 7.55 -11.23 7.35
N ASN A 154 8.03 -11.17 8.58
CA ASN A 154 9.44 -11.29 8.90
C ASN A 154 10.00 -12.70 8.64
N GLU A 155 9.22 -13.76 8.79
CA GLU A 155 9.65 -15.09 8.37
C GLU A 155 9.84 -15.17 6.84
N GLN A 156 8.95 -14.56 6.07
CA GLN A 156 9.10 -14.48 4.61
C GLN A 156 10.32 -13.65 4.20
N ARG A 157 10.57 -12.52 4.88
CA ARG A 157 11.73 -11.66 4.65
C ARG A 157 13.05 -12.39 4.92
N LYS A 158 13.15 -13.09 6.06
CA LYS A 158 14.31 -13.92 6.39
C LYS A 158 14.55 -15.01 5.34
N ALA A 159 13.49 -15.70 4.91
CA ALA A 159 13.59 -16.75 3.88
C ALA A 159 14.10 -16.19 2.54
N ALA A 160 13.79 -14.93 2.23
CA ALA A 160 14.26 -14.21 1.05
C ALA A 160 15.63 -13.52 1.24
N GLY A 161 16.25 -13.63 2.43
CA GLY A 161 17.56 -13.03 2.73
C GLY A 161 17.52 -11.54 3.07
N PHE A 162 16.36 -11.00 3.46
CA PHE A 162 16.20 -9.60 3.85
C PHE A 162 16.18 -9.41 5.35
N PRO A 163 16.63 -8.25 5.88
CA PRO A 163 16.49 -7.88 7.28
C PRO A 163 15.01 -7.88 7.72
N THR A 164 14.79 -8.17 9.00
CA THR A 164 13.47 -8.04 9.61
C THR A 164 13.08 -6.59 9.82
N LEU A 165 11.79 -6.31 9.67
CA LEU A 165 11.19 -5.01 9.96
C LEU A 165 10.12 -5.18 11.03
N SER A 166 10.04 -4.21 11.95
CA SER A 166 8.98 -4.14 12.96
C SER A 166 8.23 -2.83 12.81
N LEU A 167 6.92 -2.89 12.76
CA LEU A 167 6.06 -1.71 12.74
C LEU A 167 6.03 -1.07 14.13
N VAL A 168 6.71 0.07 14.28
CA VAL A 168 6.78 0.81 15.55
C VAL A 168 5.43 1.49 15.84
N GLY A 169 4.90 2.21 14.84
CA GLY A 169 3.65 2.94 14.99
C GLY A 169 3.36 3.86 13.82
N TRP A 170 2.38 4.72 14.02
CA TRP A 170 2.14 5.82 13.09
C TRP A 170 3.16 6.93 13.29
N ALA A 171 3.96 7.24 12.26
CA ALA A 171 4.69 8.51 12.16
C ALA A 171 3.72 9.66 11.84
N GLN A 172 2.62 9.34 11.14
CA GLN A 172 1.43 10.15 10.98
C GLN A 172 0.22 9.22 10.87
N PRO A 173 -0.80 9.36 11.77
CA PRO A 173 -2.04 8.62 11.63
C PRO A 173 -2.73 8.89 10.29
N PRO A 174 -3.52 7.94 9.77
CA PRO A 174 -4.28 8.13 8.54
C PRO A 174 -5.22 9.33 8.65
N SER A 175 -5.25 10.13 7.58
CA SER A 175 -6.08 11.32 7.43
C SER A 175 -6.67 11.35 6.02
N TYR A 176 -7.98 11.46 5.92
CA TYR A 176 -8.71 11.53 4.65
C TYR A 176 -9.13 12.96 4.34
N ASP A 177 -8.83 13.40 3.12
CA ASP A 177 -9.31 14.66 2.54
C ASP A 177 -10.41 14.36 1.52
N GLY A 178 -11.67 14.55 1.91
CA GLY A 178 -12.82 14.30 1.05
C GLY A 178 -12.95 15.27 -0.15
N ALA A 179 -12.29 16.44 -0.10
CA ALA A 179 -12.32 17.37 -1.22
C ALA A 179 -11.43 16.92 -2.39
N ASN A 180 -10.32 16.25 -2.08
CA ASN A 180 -9.37 15.72 -3.05
C ASN A 180 -9.42 14.19 -3.18
N HIS A 181 -10.32 13.54 -2.44
CA HIS A 181 -10.41 12.08 -2.34
C HIS A 181 -9.04 11.43 -2.12
N SER A 182 -8.26 12.01 -1.19
CA SER A 182 -6.92 11.57 -0.86
C SER A 182 -6.82 11.08 0.57
N LEU A 183 -6.18 9.92 0.77
CA LEU A 183 -5.90 9.32 2.08
C LEU A 183 -4.40 9.29 2.29
N ILE A 184 -3.94 9.87 3.38
CA ILE A 184 -2.51 10.04 3.70
C ILE A 184 -2.20 9.45 5.06
N TRP A 185 -1.12 8.67 5.18
CA TRP A 185 -0.61 8.20 6.46
C TRP A 185 0.89 7.91 6.39
N ALA A 186 1.52 7.76 7.55
CA ALA A 186 2.92 7.36 7.60
C ALA A 186 3.17 6.34 8.71
N ARG A 187 4.02 5.36 8.43
CA ARG A 187 4.47 4.32 9.34
C ARG A 187 5.94 4.51 9.68
N GLU A 188 6.25 4.33 10.95
CA GLU A 188 7.61 4.20 11.43
C GLU A 188 7.97 2.72 11.51
N LEU A 189 9.09 2.35 10.91
CA LEU A 189 9.58 0.97 10.78
C LEU A 189 10.96 0.84 11.41
N ALA A 190 11.13 -0.09 12.33
CA ALA A 190 12.44 -0.41 12.90
C ALA A 190 13.05 -1.60 12.15
N GLU A 191 14.25 -1.43 11.63
CA GLU A 191 15.10 -2.51 11.14
C GLU A 191 16.23 -2.78 12.16
N ALA A 192 16.41 -4.05 12.52
CA ALA A 192 17.34 -4.40 13.60
C ALA A 192 18.82 -4.00 13.35
N SER A 193 19.22 -3.88 12.09
CA SER A 193 20.59 -3.51 11.68
C SER A 193 20.74 -2.04 11.28
N ALA A 194 19.66 -1.27 11.20
CA ALA A 194 19.71 0.12 10.78
C ALA A 194 19.93 1.06 11.99
N PRO A 195 20.76 2.10 11.85
CA PRO A 195 21.00 3.08 12.92
C PRO A 195 19.83 4.05 13.13
N GLU A 196 18.93 4.15 12.16
CA GLU A 196 17.76 5.02 12.15
C GLU A 196 16.52 4.23 11.73
N HIS A 197 15.37 4.55 12.31
CA HIS A 197 14.10 3.96 11.89
C HIS A 197 13.72 4.47 10.50
N GLY A 198 13.10 3.59 9.72
CA GLY A 198 12.55 3.90 8.43
C GLY A 198 11.22 4.62 8.53
N LEU A 199 10.99 5.51 7.57
CA LEU A 199 9.74 6.19 7.30
C LEU A 199 9.13 5.60 6.02
N ASN A 200 7.92 5.07 6.12
CA ASN A 200 7.11 4.70 4.96
C ASN A 200 5.87 5.58 4.94
N TYR A 201 5.82 6.52 4.00
CA TYR A 201 4.76 7.51 3.88
C TYR A 201 3.91 7.22 2.65
N ASP A 202 2.62 7.09 2.84
CA ASP A 202 1.66 6.72 1.80
C ASP A 202 0.70 7.86 1.49
N VAL A 203 0.52 8.12 0.18
CA VAL A 203 -0.55 8.96 -0.36
C VAL A 203 -1.36 8.09 -1.31
N ARG A 204 -2.66 8.02 -1.09
CA ARG A 204 -3.61 7.28 -1.93
C ARG A 204 -4.62 8.25 -2.49
N LEU A 205 -4.73 8.26 -3.81
CA LEU A 205 -5.67 9.09 -4.55
C LEU A 205 -6.73 8.17 -5.14
N LEU A 206 -7.97 8.36 -4.69
CA LEU A 206 -9.09 7.50 -5.07
C LEU A 206 -9.65 7.97 -6.41
N GLY A 207 -9.70 7.06 -7.37
CA GLY A 207 -10.33 7.26 -8.66
C GLY A 207 -11.65 6.51 -8.78
N ARG A 208 -12.26 6.56 -9.98
CA ARG A 208 -13.51 5.85 -10.29
C ARG A 208 -13.40 4.34 -10.10
N THR A 209 -12.31 3.73 -10.61
CA THR A 209 -12.18 2.26 -10.67
C THR A 209 -10.96 1.73 -9.92
N GLY A 210 -10.20 2.61 -9.25
CA GLY A 210 -8.99 2.17 -8.57
C GLY A 210 -8.29 3.26 -7.79
N VAL A 211 -7.08 2.97 -7.36
CA VAL A 211 -6.29 3.82 -6.47
C VAL A 211 -4.91 4.09 -7.06
N LEU A 212 -4.61 5.35 -7.29
CA LEU A 212 -3.25 5.81 -7.59
C LEU A 212 -2.50 6.00 -6.28
N SER A 213 -1.34 5.39 -6.20
CA SER A 213 -0.55 5.32 -4.97
C SER A 213 0.80 5.98 -5.16
N LEU A 214 1.18 6.82 -4.22
CA LEU A 214 2.52 7.37 -4.06
C LEU A 214 3.06 6.87 -2.72
N ASN A 215 4.06 6.01 -2.77
CA ASN A 215 4.73 5.51 -1.58
C ASN A 215 6.10 6.15 -1.45
N MET A 216 6.30 6.96 -0.41
CA MET A 216 7.56 7.66 -0.13
C MET A 216 8.32 6.94 0.97
N VAL A 217 9.57 6.60 0.69
CA VAL A 217 10.45 5.88 1.60
C VAL A 217 11.65 6.74 1.94
N SER A 218 11.98 6.81 3.24
CA SER A 218 13.10 7.61 3.77
C SER A 218 13.48 7.15 5.18
N GLY A 219 14.42 7.83 5.83
CA GLY A 219 14.62 7.79 7.28
C GLY A 219 13.66 8.73 8.01
N MET A 220 13.44 8.48 9.31
CA MET A 220 12.56 9.30 10.16
C MET A 220 13.02 10.76 10.27
N SER A 221 14.31 11.03 10.09
CA SER A 221 14.87 12.40 10.06
C SER A 221 14.25 13.28 8.96
N ALA A 222 13.78 12.67 7.87
CA ALA A 222 13.13 13.38 6.76
C ALA A 222 11.61 13.57 6.94
N LEU A 223 10.99 13.14 8.05
CA LEU A 223 9.53 13.15 8.24
C LEU A 223 8.88 14.50 7.91
N SER A 224 9.48 15.61 8.35
CA SER A 224 8.91 16.95 8.10
C SER A 224 8.88 17.30 6.61
N GLN A 225 9.96 17.00 5.89
CA GLN A 225 10.10 17.24 4.46
C GLN A 225 9.15 16.36 3.65
N VAL A 226 9.13 15.06 3.96
CA VAL A 226 8.26 14.08 3.31
C VAL A 226 6.78 14.40 3.54
N ARG A 227 6.41 14.84 4.75
CA ARG A 227 5.04 15.28 5.07
C ARG A 227 4.60 16.44 4.18
N THR A 228 5.46 17.44 3.98
CA THR A 228 5.16 18.57 3.10
C THR A 228 4.96 18.09 1.65
N ALA A 229 5.85 17.26 1.14
CA ALA A 229 5.73 16.70 -0.20
C ALA A 229 4.46 15.86 -0.36
N ALA A 230 4.11 15.04 0.64
CA ALA A 230 2.90 14.24 0.63
C ALA A 230 1.61 15.07 0.56
N GLN A 231 1.57 16.20 1.29
CA GLN A 231 0.45 17.13 1.23
C GLN A 231 0.33 17.79 -0.15
N ASP A 232 1.46 18.13 -0.77
CA ASP A 232 1.49 18.64 -2.13
C ASP A 232 0.96 17.58 -3.12
N PHE A 233 1.43 16.35 -3.04
CA PHE A 233 1.02 15.25 -3.91
C PHE A 233 -0.45 14.85 -3.73
N GLY A 234 -1.01 14.97 -2.53
CA GLY A 234 -2.43 14.76 -2.28
C GLY A 234 -3.35 15.66 -3.11
N LYS A 235 -2.82 16.75 -3.68
CA LYS A 235 -3.52 17.74 -4.50
C LYS A 235 -2.98 17.87 -5.91
N ALA A 236 -1.86 17.22 -6.21
CA ALA A 236 -1.11 17.38 -7.46
C ALA A 236 -1.60 16.45 -8.58
N VAL A 237 -2.69 15.73 -8.41
CA VAL A 237 -3.20 14.80 -9.40
C VAL A 237 -4.61 15.18 -9.84
N THR A 238 -4.83 15.19 -11.14
CA THR A 238 -6.15 15.32 -11.75
C THR A 238 -6.46 14.08 -12.54
N PHE A 239 -7.56 13.42 -12.24
CA PHE A 239 -8.07 12.32 -13.06
C PHE A 239 -8.69 12.87 -14.34
N GLU A 240 -8.55 12.14 -15.45
CA GLU A 240 -9.18 12.49 -16.72
C GLU A 240 -10.71 12.42 -16.61
N ALA A 241 -11.41 13.10 -17.51
CA ALA A 241 -12.89 13.10 -17.54
C ALA A 241 -13.42 11.66 -17.57
N GLY A 242 -14.33 11.35 -16.69
CA GLY A 242 -14.91 10.01 -16.53
C GLY A 242 -14.06 9.02 -15.71
N ALA A 243 -12.91 9.43 -15.19
CA ALA A 243 -12.04 8.58 -14.35
C ALA A 243 -11.92 9.05 -12.90
N GLY A 244 -12.50 10.20 -12.57
CA GLY A 244 -12.49 10.75 -11.21
C GLY A 244 -13.38 9.98 -10.25
N TYR A 245 -13.18 10.19 -8.94
CA TYR A 245 -13.94 9.53 -7.88
C TYR A 245 -15.45 9.71 -8.02
N ALA A 246 -15.90 10.93 -8.30
CA ALA A 246 -17.31 11.27 -8.46
C ALA A 246 -17.96 10.68 -9.72
N ASP A 247 -17.18 10.16 -10.66
CA ASP A 247 -17.69 9.54 -11.89
C ASP A 247 -18.14 8.08 -11.67
N PHE A 248 -18.02 7.54 -10.45
CA PHE A 248 -18.45 6.19 -10.13
C PHE A 248 -19.96 5.98 -10.37
N ASN A 249 -20.26 4.88 -11.04
CA ASN A 249 -21.62 4.46 -11.32
C ASN A 249 -21.90 3.09 -10.73
N VAL A 250 -22.68 3.04 -9.66
CA VAL A 250 -23.01 1.80 -8.92
C VAL A 250 -23.66 0.72 -9.78
N SER A 251 -24.26 1.08 -10.93
CA SER A 251 -24.94 0.13 -11.81
C SER A 251 -24.00 -0.57 -12.79
N THR A 252 -22.83 0.01 -13.07
CA THR A 252 -21.91 -0.46 -14.12
C THR A 252 -20.51 -0.73 -13.63
N ASP A 253 -20.09 -0.05 -12.56
CA ASP A 253 -18.71 -0.10 -12.09
C ASP A 253 -18.56 -1.10 -10.95
N LYS A 254 -17.36 -1.62 -10.84
CA LYS A 254 -17.00 -2.52 -9.74
C LYS A 254 -16.66 -1.68 -8.49
N ALA A 255 -17.29 -1.99 -7.36
CA ALA A 255 -16.83 -1.53 -6.06
C ALA A 255 -15.66 -2.38 -5.56
N ALA A 256 -14.73 -1.78 -4.81
CA ALA A 256 -13.70 -2.52 -4.11
C ALA A 256 -14.29 -3.39 -2.98
N ASP A 257 -13.63 -4.48 -2.64
CA ASP A 257 -14.05 -5.38 -1.55
C ASP A 257 -13.71 -4.82 -0.15
N TYR A 258 -13.19 -3.59 -0.06
CA TYR A 258 -12.73 -2.94 1.17
C TYR A 258 -12.92 -1.41 1.08
N GLY A 259 -13.05 -0.75 2.25
CA GLY A 259 -13.09 0.70 2.41
C GLY A 259 -11.72 1.28 2.81
N LEU A 260 -11.72 2.50 3.41
CA LEU A 260 -10.49 3.21 3.75
C LEU A 260 -9.60 2.46 4.75
N ALA A 261 -10.15 1.83 5.79
CA ALA A 261 -9.37 1.04 6.75
C ALA A 261 -8.66 -0.13 6.07
N GLY A 262 -9.37 -0.85 5.20
CA GLY A 262 -8.78 -1.93 4.42
C GLY A 262 -7.68 -1.45 3.49
N LEU A 263 -7.82 -0.25 2.90
CA LEU A 263 -6.78 0.36 2.07
C LEU A 263 -5.50 0.66 2.88
N VAL A 264 -5.63 1.18 4.10
CA VAL A 264 -4.51 1.41 5.03
C VAL A 264 -3.84 0.09 5.44
N ALA A 265 -4.63 -0.93 5.73
CA ALA A 265 -4.14 -2.25 6.15
C ALA A 265 -3.50 -3.09 5.03
N GLY A 266 -3.55 -2.65 3.76
CA GLY A 266 -2.94 -3.34 2.62
C GLY A 266 -3.90 -3.71 1.47
N GLY A 267 -5.14 -3.23 1.51
CA GLY A 267 -6.09 -3.35 0.40
C GLY A 267 -6.55 -4.80 0.16
N ALA A 268 -6.47 -5.26 -1.08
CA ALA A 268 -6.97 -6.56 -1.51
C ALA A 268 -6.40 -7.76 -0.72
N ALA A 269 -5.18 -7.65 -0.18
CA ALA A 269 -4.58 -8.72 0.63
C ALA A 269 -5.35 -8.97 1.93
N VAL A 270 -5.83 -7.90 2.58
CA VAL A 270 -6.64 -7.99 3.80
C VAL A 270 -8.03 -8.59 3.50
N ALA A 271 -8.66 -8.16 2.41
CA ALA A 271 -9.96 -8.72 1.99
C ALA A 271 -9.88 -10.23 1.72
N VAL A 272 -8.79 -10.70 1.10
CA VAL A 272 -8.54 -12.15 0.87
C VAL A 272 -8.29 -12.86 2.18
N ALA A 273 -7.48 -12.31 3.08
CA ALA A 273 -7.19 -12.90 4.39
C ALA A 273 -8.47 -13.01 5.26
N GLN A 274 -9.32 -11.99 5.26
CA GLN A 274 -10.61 -12.02 5.95
C GLN A 274 -11.56 -13.08 5.34
N LYS A 275 -11.64 -13.17 4.00
CA LYS A 275 -12.43 -14.22 3.33
C LYS A 275 -11.91 -15.62 3.62
N LEU A 276 -10.59 -15.81 3.66
CA LEU A 276 -9.97 -17.09 4.02
C LEU A 276 -10.15 -17.42 5.51
N GLY A 277 -10.08 -16.41 6.39
CA GLY A 277 -10.35 -16.55 7.82
C GLY A 277 -11.80 -16.99 8.08
N LEU A 278 -12.77 -16.36 7.41
CA LEU A 278 -14.18 -16.78 7.45
C LEU A 278 -14.36 -18.22 6.94
N LEU A 279 -13.70 -18.59 5.85
CA LEU A 279 -13.72 -19.96 5.32
C LEU A 279 -13.11 -20.94 6.31
N ALA A 280 -12.00 -20.60 6.97
CA ALA A 280 -11.38 -21.43 8.01
C ALA A 280 -12.30 -21.62 9.22
N ILE A 281 -13.04 -20.58 9.63
CA ILE A 281 -14.04 -20.67 10.68
C ILE A 281 -15.19 -21.60 10.25
N VAL A 282 -15.69 -21.46 9.04
CA VAL A 282 -16.74 -22.36 8.50
C VAL A 282 -16.24 -23.80 8.40
N LEU A 283 -15.01 -24.01 7.96
CA LEU A 283 -14.43 -25.37 7.90
C LEU A 283 -14.18 -25.97 9.30
N LYS A 284 -13.71 -25.14 10.26
CA LYS A 284 -13.41 -25.60 11.63
C LYS A 284 -14.67 -25.83 12.46
N PHE A 285 -15.70 -25.00 12.29
CA PHE A 285 -16.94 -25.03 13.06
C PHE A 285 -18.15 -25.44 12.25
N GLY A 286 -18.01 -25.75 10.96
CA GLY A 286 -19.10 -26.06 10.04
C GLY A 286 -19.95 -27.23 10.52
N LYS A 287 -19.35 -28.27 11.12
CA LYS A 287 -20.09 -29.37 11.74
C LYS A 287 -20.97 -28.90 12.89
N LEU A 288 -20.47 -28.00 13.74
CA LEU A 288 -21.23 -27.44 14.87
C LEU A 288 -22.34 -26.51 14.38
N ILE A 289 -22.07 -25.71 13.35
CA ILE A 289 -23.06 -24.84 12.71
C ILE A 289 -24.17 -25.66 12.07
N LEU A 290 -23.83 -26.74 11.35
CA LEU A 290 -24.81 -27.64 10.74
C LEU A 290 -25.63 -28.40 11.81
N ILE A 291 -25.02 -28.84 12.91
CA ILE A 291 -25.72 -29.46 14.04
C ILE A 291 -26.68 -28.46 14.72
N GLY A 292 -26.22 -27.21 14.91
CA GLY A 292 -27.05 -26.12 15.46
C GLY A 292 -28.24 -25.81 14.56
N LEU A 293 -28.03 -25.69 13.24
CA LEU A 293 -29.12 -25.47 12.27
C LEU A 293 -30.08 -26.66 12.19
N ALA A 294 -29.58 -27.89 12.23
CA ALA A 294 -30.44 -29.08 12.25
C ALA A 294 -31.27 -29.17 13.54
N ALA A 295 -30.66 -28.90 14.71
CA ALA A 295 -31.38 -28.88 16.00
C ALA A 295 -32.39 -27.76 16.05
N PHE A 296 -32.07 -26.56 15.60
CA PHE A 296 -33.00 -25.42 15.56
C PHE A 296 -34.10 -25.61 14.52
N GLY A 297 -33.78 -26.17 13.36
CA GLY A 297 -34.73 -26.53 12.31
C GLY A 297 -35.73 -27.61 12.77
N ALA A 298 -35.24 -28.63 13.47
CA ALA A 298 -36.10 -29.68 14.04
C ALA A 298 -37.04 -29.13 15.15
N ALA A 299 -36.53 -28.24 16.01
CA ALA A 299 -37.33 -27.59 17.05
C ALA A 299 -38.39 -26.66 16.46
N ALA A 300 -38.00 -25.85 15.44
CA ALA A 300 -38.92 -24.97 14.72
C ALA A 300 -39.98 -25.77 13.95
N TRP A 301 -39.58 -26.85 13.28
CA TRP A 301 -40.53 -27.76 12.59
C TRP A 301 -41.49 -28.44 13.54
N GLY A 302 -41.02 -28.88 14.72
CA GLY A 302 -41.86 -29.41 15.78
C GLY A 302 -42.90 -28.43 16.31
N ALA A 303 -42.51 -27.15 16.48
CA ALA A 303 -43.39 -26.08 16.87
C ALA A 303 -44.44 -25.76 15.80
N VAL A 304 -44.05 -25.69 14.56
CA VAL A 304 -44.92 -25.44 13.39
C VAL A 304 -45.93 -26.58 13.25
N ARG A 305 -45.51 -27.85 13.35
CA ARG A 305 -46.38 -29.02 13.28
C ARG A 305 -47.39 -29.07 14.46
N LYS A 306 -46.96 -28.63 15.65
CA LYS A 306 -47.85 -28.55 16.83
C LYS A 306 -48.87 -27.41 16.70
N PHE A 307 -48.54 -26.35 15.98
CA PHE A 307 -49.42 -25.22 15.72
C PHE A 307 -50.46 -25.50 14.66
N PHE A 308 -50.09 -26.22 13.60
CA PHE A 308 -50.97 -26.57 12.48
C PHE A 308 -51.69 -27.91 12.66
N GLY A 309 -51.22 -28.80 13.54
CA GLY A 309 -51.86 -30.13 13.80
C GLY A 309 -53.04 -30.10 14.79
N ARG A 310 -53.49 -28.93 15.26
CA ARG A 310 -54.52 -28.81 16.29
C ARG A 310 -55.91 -28.47 15.76
N LYS A 311 -56.15 -28.60 14.46
CA LYS A 311 -57.40 -28.16 13.80
C LYS A 311 -58.37 -29.27 13.33
N ASP A 312 -58.09 -30.53 13.61
CA ASP A 312 -58.93 -31.63 13.06
C ASP A 312 -59.64 -32.52 14.11
N GLU A 313 -59.88 -32.01 15.35
CA GLU A 313 -60.67 -32.75 16.34
C GLU A 313 -61.81 -31.94 16.97
N GLU A 314 -62.59 -31.20 16.19
CA GLU A 314 -63.91 -30.75 16.60
C GLU A 314 -64.87 -30.75 15.41
N GLY A 315 -65.60 -31.85 15.26
CA GLY A 315 -66.69 -31.90 14.28
C GLY A 315 -67.19 -33.29 13.94
N THR A 316 -67.68 -34.04 14.92
CA THR A 316 -68.65 -35.11 14.60
C THR A 316 -69.54 -35.31 15.84
N ILE A 317 -70.71 -34.71 15.85
CA ILE A 317 -72.00 -35.24 16.38
C ILE A 317 -73.06 -34.92 15.32
#